data_ae6dd6e6248a86ca6f560592613eef43
#
_entry.id   ae6dd6e6248a86ca6f560592613eef43
#
_cell.length_a   1.000
_cell.length_b   1.000
_cell.length_c   1.000
_cell.angle_alpha   90.00
_cell.angle_beta   90.00
_cell.angle_gamma   90.00
#
_symmetry.space_group_name_H-M   'P 1'
#
loop_
_entity.id
_entity.type
_entity.pdbx_description
1 polymer ?
#
loop_
_entity_poly.entity_id
_entity_poly.type
_entity_poly.pdbx_seq_one_letter_code
_entity_poly.pdbx_strand_id
1 'polypeptide(L)'
;MLLILAGIVAASALFIFWVEPLFVVAALERLTPHILYRVRTVEKLVALSFDDGPAPGFTPQVLDILQTYNARATFFLIGERAARNPEIVARLKSAGHEVGNHYSANGLILFDSDRVFLRNLQQAEASVGLNDRSLSGTKLFRPPAGLARPRQVELARQLGYVTALGDAYPHDPMRPPVWYMRWLVLKNLVPGTIVILHDGISDPRRTLEALPAILEEGTRRGFSFVPIGELLRHGPSREPR
;
A
#
# COMPACT_ATOMS: atom_id res chain seq x y z
N MET A 1 0.32 35.63 20.98
CA MET A 1 1.36 35.13 20.10
C MET A 1 1.42 33.59 20.13
N LEU A 2 1.54 32.92 21.29
CA LEU A 2 1.64 31.43 21.42
C LEU A 2 0.42 30.71 20.85
N LEU A 3 -0.80 31.15 21.14
CA LEU A 3 -2.05 30.54 20.65
C LEU A 3 -2.19 30.67 19.12
N ILE A 4 -1.76 31.79 18.54
CA ILE A 4 -1.79 31.97 17.08
C ILE A 4 -0.79 31.03 16.41
N LEU A 5 0.41 30.91 16.96
CA LEU A 5 1.42 29.97 16.45
C LEU A 5 0.94 28.52 16.55
N ALA A 6 0.36 28.12 17.69
CA ALA A 6 -0.22 26.79 17.86
C ALA A 6 -1.35 26.52 16.84
N GLY A 7 -2.21 27.52 16.58
CA GLY A 7 -3.26 27.44 15.56
C GLY A 7 -2.71 27.25 14.15
N ILE A 8 -1.65 27.99 13.78
CA ILE A 8 -0.99 27.85 12.48
C ILE A 8 -0.37 26.46 12.33
N VAL A 9 0.33 25.94 13.35
CA VAL A 9 0.93 24.61 13.33
C VAL A 9 -0.13 23.53 13.16
N ALA A 10 -1.23 23.62 13.93
CA ALA A 10 -2.34 22.66 13.82
C ALA A 10 -3.01 22.71 12.43
N ALA A 11 -3.27 23.89 11.90
CA ALA A 11 -3.84 24.07 10.55
C ALA A 11 -2.90 23.52 9.47
N SER A 12 -1.59 23.75 9.60
CA SER A 12 -0.59 23.20 8.68
C SER A 12 -0.52 21.67 8.74
N ALA A 13 -0.58 21.10 9.93
CA ALA A 13 -0.60 19.64 10.11
C ALA A 13 -1.86 19.01 9.50
N LEU A 14 -3.03 19.62 9.72
CA LEU A 14 -4.29 19.21 9.09
C LEU A 14 -4.22 19.32 7.57
N PHE A 15 -3.68 20.41 7.04
CA PHE A 15 -3.49 20.60 5.60
C PHE A 15 -2.58 19.50 5.01
N ILE A 16 -1.43 19.25 5.64
CA ILE A 16 -0.49 18.21 5.20
C ILE A 16 -1.20 16.84 5.21
N PHE A 17 -1.91 16.53 6.27
CA PHE A 17 -2.62 15.26 6.41
C PHE A 17 -3.68 15.07 5.31
N TRP A 18 -4.56 16.07 5.09
CA TRP A 18 -5.66 15.94 4.13
C TRP A 18 -5.27 16.20 2.67
N VAL A 19 -4.17 16.88 2.41
CA VAL A 19 -3.77 17.22 1.03
C VAL A 19 -2.63 16.35 0.52
N GLU A 20 -1.84 15.76 1.40
CA GLU A 20 -0.66 14.93 1.06
C GLU A 20 0.23 15.60 0.00
N PRO A 21 0.85 16.74 0.31
CA PRO A 21 1.67 17.42 -0.67
C PRO A 21 2.90 16.59 -1.02
N LEU A 22 3.22 16.44 -2.29
CA LEU A 22 4.32 15.60 -2.77
C LEU A 22 5.70 15.98 -2.20
N PHE A 23 5.90 17.24 -1.80
CA PHE A 23 7.16 17.67 -1.16
C PHE A 23 7.35 17.05 0.23
N VAL A 24 6.26 16.72 0.94
CA VAL A 24 6.32 16.00 2.24
C VAL A 24 6.81 14.57 2.00
N VAL A 25 6.27 13.89 1.00
CA VAL A 25 6.72 12.55 0.61
C VAL A 25 8.21 12.57 0.25
N ALA A 26 8.64 13.56 -0.54
CA ALA A 26 10.05 13.73 -0.90
C ALA A 26 10.97 13.97 0.31
N ALA A 27 10.46 14.64 1.36
CA ALA A 27 11.19 14.80 2.61
C ALA A 27 11.26 13.48 3.40
N LEU A 28 10.15 12.74 3.48
CA LEU A 28 10.10 11.42 4.12
C LEU A 28 11.04 10.41 3.45
N GLU A 29 11.08 10.37 2.12
CA GLU A 29 12.04 9.53 1.38
C GLU A 29 13.49 9.77 1.77
N ARG A 30 13.87 11.04 2.01
CA ARG A 30 15.23 11.40 2.45
C ARG A 30 15.51 10.98 3.89
N LEU A 31 14.52 11.09 4.76
CA LEU A 31 14.64 10.78 6.18
C LEU A 31 14.56 9.27 6.47
N THR A 32 13.87 8.52 5.60
CA THR A 32 13.63 7.07 5.75
C THR A 32 13.98 6.30 4.47
N PRO A 33 15.26 6.25 4.06
CA PRO A 33 15.69 5.74 2.74
C PRO A 33 15.40 4.24 2.52
N HIS A 34 15.12 3.49 3.59
CA HIS A 34 14.78 2.07 3.53
C HIS A 34 13.27 1.79 3.36
N ILE A 35 12.46 2.86 3.27
CA ILE A 35 11.01 2.77 3.01
C ILE A 35 10.73 3.23 1.58
N LEU A 36 9.94 2.45 0.86
CA LEU A 36 9.49 2.77 -0.48
C LEU A 36 8.19 3.57 -0.40
N TYR A 37 8.21 4.82 -0.85
CA TYR A 37 7.01 5.65 -1.00
C TYR A 37 6.58 5.73 -2.46
N ARG A 38 7.54 5.81 -3.38
CA ARG A 38 7.34 5.95 -4.82
C ARG A 38 8.48 5.26 -5.57
N VAL A 39 8.23 4.82 -6.79
CA VAL A 39 9.28 4.37 -7.72
C VAL A 39 9.64 5.50 -8.67
N ARG A 40 10.92 5.80 -8.82
CA ARG A 40 11.38 6.80 -9.79
C ARG A 40 11.37 6.18 -11.18
N THR A 41 10.45 6.60 -12.03
CA THR A 41 10.33 6.17 -13.42
C THR A 41 9.79 7.29 -14.27
N VAL A 42 10.05 7.24 -15.58
CA VAL A 42 9.45 8.14 -16.57
C VAL A 42 8.25 7.49 -17.26
N GLU A 43 8.08 6.18 -17.09
CA GLU A 43 6.98 5.46 -17.67
C GLU A 43 5.68 5.77 -16.94
N LYS A 44 4.59 5.89 -17.68
CA LYS A 44 3.26 6.14 -17.11
C LYS A 44 2.69 4.89 -16.42
N LEU A 45 3.46 4.35 -15.48
CA LEU A 45 3.08 3.25 -14.62
C LEU A 45 2.80 3.75 -13.20
N VAL A 46 1.75 3.23 -12.60
CA VAL A 46 1.37 3.48 -11.21
C VAL A 46 0.99 2.16 -10.55
N ALA A 47 1.30 2.02 -9.26
CA ALA A 47 0.88 0.85 -8.52
C ALA A 47 -0.38 1.15 -7.72
N LEU A 48 -1.37 0.23 -7.81
CA LEU A 48 -2.44 0.14 -6.83
C LEU A 48 -2.05 -0.85 -5.76
N SER A 49 -2.38 -0.53 -4.51
CA SER A 49 -2.26 -1.48 -3.41
C SER A 49 -3.47 -1.44 -2.49
N PHE A 50 -3.79 -2.60 -1.93
CA PHE A 50 -4.91 -2.80 -1.01
C PHE A 50 -4.40 -3.44 0.27
N ASP A 51 -4.81 -2.89 1.41
CA ASP A 51 -4.38 -3.33 2.74
C ASP A 51 -5.53 -4.03 3.49
N ASP A 52 -5.17 -4.74 4.54
CA ASP A 52 -6.07 -5.40 5.49
C ASP A 52 -6.82 -6.62 4.95
N GLY A 53 -6.70 -6.97 3.67
CA GLY A 53 -7.36 -8.15 3.09
C GLY A 53 -6.79 -9.51 3.61
N PRO A 54 -7.33 -10.63 3.12
CA PRO A 54 -8.53 -10.71 2.30
C PRO A 54 -9.81 -10.59 3.12
N ALA A 55 -10.83 -9.97 2.53
CA ALA A 55 -12.17 -9.89 3.10
C ALA A 55 -13.17 -10.56 2.14
N PRO A 56 -13.84 -11.67 2.52
CA PRO A 56 -14.70 -12.46 1.64
C PRO A 56 -15.82 -11.66 0.98
N GLY A 57 -16.34 -10.65 1.69
CA GLY A 57 -17.42 -9.79 1.17
C GLY A 57 -16.96 -8.71 0.19
N PHE A 58 -15.67 -8.36 0.14
CA PHE A 58 -15.20 -7.19 -0.59
C PHE A 58 -14.01 -7.45 -1.52
N THR A 59 -13.01 -8.23 -1.12
CA THR A 59 -11.87 -8.55 -1.99
C THR A 59 -12.31 -9.10 -3.35
N PRO A 60 -13.30 -10.03 -3.46
CA PRO A 60 -13.80 -10.47 -4.76
C PRO A 60 -14.37 -9.34 -5.63
N GLN A 61 -15.06 -8.36 -5.06
CA GLN A 61 -15.60 -7.22 -5.79
C GLN A 61 -14.49 -6.30 -6.32
N VAL A 62 -13.43 -6.08 -5.54
CA VAL A 62 -12.23 -5.36 -5.99
C VAL A 62 -11.59 -6.06 -7.19
N LEU A 63 -11.48 -7.40 -7.14
CA LEU A 63 -10.94 -8.19 -8.25
C LEU A 63 -11.76 -8.06 -9.53
N ASP A 64 -13.10 -8.08 -9.43
CA ASP A 64 -13.99 -7.94 -10.57
C ASP A 64 -13.85 -6.55 -11.23
N ILE A 65 -13.71 -5.49 -10.39
CA ILE A 65 -13.45 -4.14 -10.89
C ILE A 65 -12.09 -4.09 -11.59
N LEU A 66 -11.01 -4.58 -10.95
CA LEU A 66 -9.67 -4.57 -11.54
C LEU A 66 -9.62 -5.32 -12.88
N GLN A 67 -10.31 -6.46 -12.97
CA GLN A 67 -10.42 -7.22 -14.21
C GLN A 67 -11.10 -6.42 -15.32
N THR A 68 -12.19 -5.71 -15.01
CA THR A 68 -12.92 -4.87 -15.97
C THR A 68 -12.02 -3.80 -16.62
N TYR A 69 -11.07 -3.26 -15.86
CA TYR A 69 -10.14 -2.22 -16.31
C TYR A 69 -8.78 -2.76 -16.75
N ASN A 70 -8.61 -4.10 -16.84
CA ASN A 70 -7.32 -4.74 -17.14
C ASN A 70 -6.19 -4.24 -16.21
N ALA A 71 -6.52 -3.95 -14.96
CA ALA A 71 -5.61 -3.45 -13.94
C ALA A 71 -5.13 -4.56 -13.02
N ARG A 72 -3.87 -4.50 -12.60
CA ARG A 72 -3.30 -5.40 -11.59
C ARG A 72 -2.82 -4.60 -10.39
N ALA A 73 -2.83 -5.22 -9.23
CA ALA A 73 -2.54 -4.56 -7.95
C ALA A 73 -1.70 -5.45 -7.03
N THR A 74 -1.18 -4.85 -5.95
CA THR A 74 -0.57 -5.56 -4.83
C THR A 74 -1.54 -5.57 -3.66
N PHE A 75 -1.76 -6.73 -3.06
CA PHE A 75 -2.60 -6.90 -1.88
C PHE A 75 -1.73 -7.24 -0.67
N PHE A 76 -1.65 -6.34 0.30
CA PHE A 76 -0.98 -6.56 1.57
C PHE A 76 -1.95 -7.25 2.52
N LEU A 77 -1.76 -8.56 2.66
CA LEU A 77 -2.70 -9.42 3.38
C LEU A 77 -2.29 -9.61 4.83
N ILE A 78 -3.26 -9.56 5.73
CA ILE A 78 -3.10 -9.96 7.14
C ILE A 78 -3.02 -11.49 7.20
N GLY A 79 -1.98 -12.02 7.82
CA GLY A 79 -1.70 -13.45 7.86
C GLY A 79 -2.86 -14.30 8.39
N GLU A 80 -3.50 -13.89 9.50
CA GLU A 80 -4.67 -14.58 10.05
C GLU A 80 -5.89 -14.58 9.11
N ARG A 81 -6.06 -13.53 8.32
CA ARG A 81 -7.14 -13.45 7.34
C ARG A 81 -6.84 -14.32 6.11
N ALA A 82 -5.58 -14.29 5.66
CA ALA A 82 -5.11 -15.14 4.57
C ALA A 82 -5.26 -16.64 4.92
N ALA A 83 -4.88 -17.04 6.13
CA ALA A 83 -5.02 -18.40 6.61
C ALA A 83 -6.47 -18.90 6.66
N ARG A 84 -7.44 -17.99 6.92
CA ARG A 84 -8.87 -18.32 6.95
C ARG A 84 -9.55 -18.31 5.58
N ASN A 85 -8.90 -17.73 4.55
CA ASN A 85 -9.47 -17.56 3.22
C ASN A 85 -8.44 -17.90 2.12
N PRO A 86 -7.87 -19.11 2.14
CA PRO A 86 -6.81 -19.51 1.20
C PRO A 86 -7.29 -19.51 -0.26
N GLU A 87 -8.58 -19.71 -0.50
CA GLU A 87 -9.19 -19.65 -1.83
C GLU A 87 -9.15 -18.25 -2.43
N ILE A 88 -9.32 -17.21 -1.61
CA ILE A 88 -9.22 -15.82 -2.08
C ILE A 88 -7.75 -15.48 -2.39
N VAL A 89 -6.81 -15.94 -1.55
CA VAL A 89 -5.37 -15.77 -1.82
C VAL A 89 -4.98 -16.46 -3.14
N ALA A 90 -5.48 -17.67 -3.39
CA ALA A 90 -5.25 -18.38 -4.65
C ALA A 90 -5.84 -17.62 -5.85
N ARG A 91 -7.06 -17.08 -5.72
CA ARG A 91 -7.72 -16.27 -6.75
C ARG A 91 -6.93 -15.00 -7.06
N LEU A 92 -6.44 -14.28 -6.04
CA LEU A 92 -5.57 -13.11 -6.21
C LEU A 92 -4.35 -13.44 -7.08
N LYS A 93 -3.63 -14.50 -6.72
CA LYS A 93 -2.41 -14.93 -7.42
C LYS A 93 -2.71 -15.41 -8.86
N SER A 94 -3.76 -16.20 -9.06
CA SER A 94 -4.13 -16.70 -10.39
C SER A 94 -4.61 -15.61 -11.34
N ALA A 95 -5.16 -14.51 -10.80
CA ALA A 95 -5.53 -13.32 -11.56
C ALA A 95 -4.34 -12.38 -11.86
N GLY A 96 -3.11 -12.77 -11.48
CA GLY A 96 -1.90 -12.00 -11.75
C GLY A 96 -1.69 -10.81 -10.81
N HIS A 97 -2.41 -10.76 -9.69
CA HIS A 97 -2.14 -9.80 -8.64
C HIS A 97 -0.97 -10.24 -7.77
N GLU A 98 -0.25 -9.28 -7.21
CA GLU A 98 0.82 -9.53 -6.26
C GLU A 98 0.27 -9.57 -4.84
N VAL A 99 0.83 -10.43 -3.99
CA VAL A 99 0.54 -10.44 -2.56
C VAL A 99 1.75 -9.99 -1.77
N GLY A 100 1.52 -9.16 -0.76
CA GLY A 100 2.49 -8.67 0.20
C GLY A 100 2.11 -9.06 1.63
N ASN A 101 3.04 -8.88 2.54
CA ASN A 101 2.88 -9.16 3.95
C ASN A 101 2.37 -7.92 4.69
N HIS A 102 1.19 -8.01 5.33
CA HIS A 102 0.64 -6.98 6.21
C HIS A 102 0.64 -7.41 7.68
N TYR A 103 1.67 -8.20 8.08
CA TYR A 103 1.83 -8.76 9.41
C TYR A 103 0.83 -9.90 9.72
N SER A 104 0.97 -10.53 10.93
CA SER A 104 0.14 -11.68 11.29
C SER A 104 -1.28 -11.29 11.65
N ALA A 105 -1.46 -10.17 12.34
CA ALA A 105 -2.74 -9.65 12.80
C ALA A 105 -2.77 -8.12 12.67
N ASN A 106 -3.98 -7.55 12.66
CA ASN A 106 -4.14 -6.10 12.67
C ASN A 106 -3.76 -5.53 14.04
N GLY A 107 -3.07 -4.39 14.06
CA GLY A 107 -2.69 -3.71 15.30
C GLY A 107 -1.40 -2.91 15.18
N LEU A 108 -1.08 -2.17 16.24
CA LEU A 108 0.16 -1.39 16.30
C LEU A 108 1.35 -2.29 16.67
N ILE A 109 2.29 -2.44 15.74
CA ILE A 109 3.49 -3.27 15.92
C ILE A 109 4.64 -2.55 16.63
N LEU A 110 4.50 -1.25 16.88
CA LEU A 110 5.57 -0.41 17.46
C LEU A 110 6.11 -0.91 18.79
N PHE A 111 5.28 -1.62 19.57
CA PHE A 111 5.66 -2.11 20.90
C PHE A 111 6.15 -3.57 20.90
N ASP A 112 6.11 -4.25 19.75
CA ASP A 112 6.61 -5.62 19.65
C ASP A 112 8.12 -5.68 19.85
N SER A 113 8.58 -6.62 20.68
CA SER A 113 10.00 -6.94 20.72
C SER A 113 10.49 -7.51 19.39
N ASP A 114 11.79 -7.43 19.11
CA ASP A 114 12.37 -7.97 17.86
C ASP A 114 11.96 -9.44 17.63
N ARG A 115 11.93 -10.26 18.69
CA ARG A 115 11.52 -11.67 18.63
C ARG A 115 10.05 -11.83 18.25
N VAL A 116 9.17 -11.03 18.84
CA VAL A 116 7.72 -11.05 18.52
C VAL A 116 7.50 -10.59 17.09
N PHE A 117 8.15 -9.50 16.69
CA PHE A 117 8.08 -8.95 15.34
C PHE A 117 8.50 -9.99 14.29
N LEU A 118 9.68 -10.59 14.44
CA LEU A 118 10.19 -11.58 13.49
C LEU A 118 9.28 -12.82 13.38
N ARG A 119 8.83 -13.35 14.52
CA ARG A 119 7.90 -14.49 14.53
C ARG A 119 6.61 -14.19 13.77
N ASN A 120 5.99 -13.05 14.05
CA ASN A 120 4.71 -12.69 13.44
C ASN A 120 4.86 -12.36 11.95
N LEU A 121 5.97 -11.73 11.55
CA LEU A 121 6.28 -11.47 10.14
C LEU A 121 6.44 -12.78 9.36
N GLN A 122 7.17 -13.76 9.91
CA GLN A 122 7.36 -15.08 9.29
C GLN A 122 6.08 -15.91 9.28
N GLN A 123 5.26 -15.84 10.32
CA GLN A 123 3.95 -16.49 10.34
C GLN A 123 3.04 -15.96 9.23
N ALA A 124 2.97 -14.64 9.05
CA ALA A 124 2.22 -14.04 7.96
C ALA A 124 2.79 -14.45 6.59
N GLU A 125 4.11 -14.47 6.43
CA GLU A 125 4.78 -14.92 5.20
C GLU A 125 4.30 -16.31 4.78
N ALA A 126 4.27 -17.25 5.72
CA ALA A 126 3.77 -18.61 5.47
C ALA A 126 2.28 -18.63 5.06
N SER A 127 1.44 -17.84 5.76
CA SER A 127 -0.01 -17.79 5.52
C SER A 127 -0.37 -17.19 4.15
N VAL A 128 0.38 -16.18 3.68
CA VAL A 128 0.15 -15.56 2.36
C VAL A 128 0.89 -16.28 1.24
N GLY A 129 1.75 -17.26 1.56
CA GLY A 129 2.49 -18.07 0.60
C GLY A 129 3.51 -17.26 -0.19
N LEU A 130 4.31 -16.40 0.49
CA LEU A 130 5.41 -15.65 -0.12
C LEU A 130 6.68 -16.50 -0.32
N ASN A 131 6.71 -17.73 0.19
CA ASN A 131 7.80 -18.67 -0.01
C ASN A 131 7.91 -19.16 -1.46
N ASP A 132 6.78 -19.18 -2.18
CA ASP A 132 6.75 -19.34 -3.62
C ASP A 132 7.14 -18.00 -4.25
N ARG A 133 8.09 -18.03 -5.17
CA ARG A 133 8.61 -16.83 -5.87
C ARG A 133 7.45 -15.91 -6.21
N SER A 134 7.39 -14.73 -5.58
CA SER A 134 6.45 -13.69 -5.98
C SER A 134 6.63 -13.43 -7.47
N LEU A 135 5.56 -13.01 -8.16
CA LEU A 135 5.61 -12.68 -9.60
C LEU A 135 6.77 -11.72 -9.95
N SER A 136 7.24 -10.94 -8.97
CA SER A 136 8.33 -9.97 -9.09
C SER A 136 9.67 -10.45 -8.55
N GLY A 137 9.74 -11.55 -7.81
CA GLY A 137 10.92 -11.97 -7.05
C GLY A 137 11.20 -11.12 -5.81
N THR A 138 10.35 -10.14 -5.49
CA THR A 138 10.51 -9.19 -4.37
C THR A 138 9.50 -9.50 -3.27
N LYS A 139 9.97 -9.67 -2.04
CA LYS A 139 9.09 -9.75 -0.88
C LYS A 139 8.71 -8.34 -0.44
N LEU A 140 7.42 -8.04 -0.40
CA LEU A 140 6.90 -6.75 0.05
C LEU A 140 6.31 -6.86 1.46
N PHE A 141 6.66 -5.92 2.31
CA PHE A 141 6.08 -5.73 3.63
C PHE A 141 5.51 -4.32 3.76
N ARG A 142 4.29 -4.22 4.29
CA ARG A 142 3.71 -2.95 4.72
C ARG A 142 3.34 -3.07 6.18
N PRO A 143 3.88 -2.23 7.06
CA PRO A 143 3.52 -2.25 8.47
C PRO A 143 2.06 -1.80 8.66
N PRO A 144 1.29 -2.46 9.55
CA PRO A 144 -0.04 -2.00 9.92
C PRO A 144 -0.04 -0.53 10.36
N ALA A 145 -1.09 0.21 10.00
CA ALA A 145 -1.20 1.65 10.21
C ALA A 145 -0.06 2.49 9.59
N GLY A 146 0.77 1.93 8.73
CA GLY A 146 1.93 2.60 8.13
C GLY A 146 3.08 2.88 9.11
N LEU A 147 3.06 2.30 10.31
CA LEU A 147 3.98 2.64 11.39
C LEU A 147 4.89 1.46 11.76
N ALA A 148 6.20 1.69 11.67
CA ALA A 148 7.21 0.76 12.14
C ALA A 148 8.41 1.52 12.72
N ARG A 149 9.07 0.92 13.72
CA ARG A 149 10.35 1.45 14.22
C ARG A 149 11.45 1.21 13.18
N PRO A 150 12.49 2.07 13.11
CA PRO A 150 13.64 1.84 12.21
C PRO A 150 14.25 0.45 12.37
N ARG A 151 14.30 -0.07 13.59
CA ARG A 151 14.77 -1.43 13.88
C ARG A 151 13.92 -2.51 13.21
N GLN A 152 12.59 -2.36 13.19
CA GLN A 152 11.68 -3.31 12.54
C GLN A 152 11.82 -3.27 11.01
N VAL A 153 11.99 -2.09 10.44
CA VAL A 153 12.28 -1.92 9.00
C VAL A 153 13.59 -2.63 8.63
N GLU A 154 14.62 -2.48 9.46
CA GLU A 154 15.90 -3.14 9.23
C GLU A 154 15.80 -4.67 9.37
N LEU A 155 15.08 -5.17 10.38
CA LEU A 155 14.84 -6.60 10.53
C LEU A 155 14.08 -7.20 9.33
N ALA A 156 13.05 -6.50 8.82
CA ALA A 156 12.35 -6.92 7.62
C ALA A 156 13.30 -6.95 6.40
N ARG A 157 14.14 -5.92 6.25
CA ARG A 157 15.16 -5.86 5.19
C ARG A 157 16.12 -7.05 5.23
N GLN A 158 16.59 -7.43 6.42
CA GLN A 158 17.48 -8.60 6.61
C GLN A 158 16.83 -9.92 6.20
N LEU A 159 15.49 -10.00 6.24
CA LEU A 159 14.70 -11.13 5.72
C LEU A 159 14.36 -11.02 4.22
N GLY A 160 14.93 -10.03 3.52
CA GLY A 160 14.73 -9.80 2.10
C GLY A 160 13.47 -9.02 1.73
N TYR A 161 12.82 -8.36 2.69
CA TYR A 161 11.67 -7.52 2.41
C TYR A 161 12.05 -6.11 1.96
N VAL A 162 11.26 -5.58 1.03
CA VAL A 162 11.14 -4.15 0.78
C VAL A 162 9.94 -3.65 1.58
N THR A 163 10.18 -2.73 2.53
CA THR A 163 9.09 -2.05 3.25
C THR A 163 8.50 -1.00 2.33
N ALA A 164 7.23 -1.19 1.93
CA ALA A 164 6.53 -0.33 0.99
C ALA A 164 5.34 0.38 1.68
N LEU A 165 5.39 1.69 1.69
CA LEU A 165 4.24 2.55 1.94
C LEU A 165 3.65 3.02 0.60
N GLY A 166 3.38 4.29 0.47
CA GLY A 166 2.88 4.88 -0.76
C GLY A 166 2.86 6.40 -0.64
N ASP A 167 2.43 7.07 -1.69
CA ASP A 167 2.42 8.52 -1.80
C ASP A 167 1.07 9.10 -2.28
N ALA A 168 0.04 8.26 -2.32
CA ALA A 168 -1.35 8.66 -2.54
C ALA A 168 -2.28 7.82 -1.64
N TYR A 169 -2.65 8.35 -0.48
CA TYR A 169 -3.49 7.69 0.51
C TYR A 169 -4.79 8.48 0.74
N PRO A 170 -5.92 8.09 0.13
CA PRO A 170 -7.16 8.87 0.19
C PRO A 170 -7.95 8.70 1.50
N HIS A 171 -7.34 8.20 2.56
CA HIS A 171 -7.91 8.05 3.90
C HIS A 171 -9.22 7.23 3.92
N ASP A 172 -9.36 6.25 3.03
CA ASP A 172 -10.57 5.45 2.87
C ASP A 172 -11.06 4.76 4.15
N PRO A 173 -10.22 4.34 5.14
CA PRO A 173 -10.70 3.85 6.43
C PRO A 173 -11.49 4.89 7.24
N MET A 174 -11.22 6.18 7.00
CA MET A 174 -11.95 7.30 7.63
C MET A 174 -13.26 7.63 6.91
N ARG A 175 -13.57 6.95 5.82
CA ARG A 175 -14.78 7.12 4.99
C ARG A 175 -14.99 8.55 4.49
N PRO A 176 -14.01 9.22 3.91
CA PRO A 176 -14.22 10.53 3.34
C PRO A 176 -15.15 10.44 2.13
N PRO A 177 -15.71 11.56 1.65
CA PRO A 177 -16.54 11.55 0.44
C PRO A 177 -15.79 10.98 -0.77
N VAL A 178 -16.49 10.23 -1.62
CA VAL A 178 -15.91 9.57 -2.82
C VAL A 178 -15.22 10.58 -3.75
N TRP A 179 -15.81 11.79 -3.93
CA TRP A 179 -15.18 12.85 -4.73
C TRP A 179 -13.80 13.26 -4.20
N TYR A 180 -13.62 13.28 -2.87
CA TYR A 180 -12.34 13.60 -2.24
C TYR A 180 -11.31 12.48 -2.47
N MET A 181 -11.70 11.23 -2.31
CA MET A 181 -10.83 10.08 -2.58
C MET A 181 -10.31 10.10 -4.02
N ARG A 182 -11.22 10.30 -4.97
CA ARG A 182 -10.88 10.46 -6.40
C ARG A 182 -9.92 11.63 -6.62
N TRP A 183 -10.27 12.80 -6.07
CA TRP A 183 -9.46 14.02 -6.21
C TRP A 183 -8.04 13.81 -5.68
N LEU A 184 -7.89 13.25 -4.47
CA LEU A 184 -6.57 13.06 -3.86
C LEU A 184 -5.70 12.10 -4.67
N VAL A 185 -6.24 10.94 -5.06
CA VAL A 185 -5.50 9.98 -5.86
C VAL A 185 -5.11 10.60 -7.21
N LEU A 186 -6.08 11.17 -7.94
CA LEU A 186 -5.84 11.70 -9.29
C LEU A 186 -4.95 12.95 -9.31
N LYS A 187 -4.95 13.74 -8.24
CA LYS A 187 -4.04 14.87 -8.06
C LYS A 187 -2.59 14.40 -7.88
N ASN A 188 -2.40 13.31 -7.14
CA ASN A 188 -1.07 12.77 -6.84
C ASN A 188 -0.58 11.76 -7.91
N LEU A 189 -1.42 11.44 -8.91
CA LEU A 189 -1.11 10.45 -9.92
C LEU A 189 -0.05 10.97 -10.89
N VAL A 190 1.19 10.53 -10.66
CA VAL A 190 2.36 10.80 -11.53
C VAL A 190 3.10 9.48 -11.76
N PRO A 191 4.02 9.38 -12.73
CA PRO A 191 4.81 8.17 -12.94
C PRO A 191 5.46 7.67 -11.65
N GLY A 192 5.25 6.39 -11.34
CA GLY A 192 5.80 5.73 -10.17
C GLY A 192 5.02 5.87 -8.87
N THR A 193 3.87 6.56 -8.86
CA THR A 193 2.97 6.65 -7.70
C THR A 193 2.55 5.28 -7.18
N ILE A 194 2.51 5.11 -5.87
CA ILE A 194 1.93 3.96 -5.18
C ILE A 194 0.68 4.43 -4.42
N VAL A 195 -0.48 4.00 -4.89
CA VAL A 195 -1.78 4.30 -4.27
C VAL A 195 -2.07 3.28 -3.16
N ILE A 196 -2.49 3.76 -1.99
CA ILE A 196 -2.89 2.92 -0.85
C ILE A 196 -4.40 2.99 -0.70
N LEU A 197 -5.06 1.85 -0.79
CA LEU A 197 -6.48 1.63 -0.55
C LEU A 197 -6.66 0.46 0.42
N HIS A 198 -7.88 0.19 0.84
CA HIS A 198 -8.16 -0.92 1.75
C HIS A 198 -9.37 -1.72 1.25
N ASP A 199 -9.24 -3.04 1.30
CA ASP A 199 -10.34 -3.98 1.01
C ASP A 199 -10.77 -4.79 2.24
N GLY A 200 -9.97 -4.74 3.31
CA GLY A 200 -10.21 -5.47 4.55
C GLY A 200 -10.72 -4.64 5.73
N ILE A 201 -11.04 -3.36 5.55
CA ILE A 201 -11.66 -2.52 6.58
C ILE A 201 -13.13 -2.88 6.82
N SER A 202 -13.70 -2.34 7.91
CA SER A 202 -15.10 -2.64 8.31
C SER A 202 -16.14 -2.24 7.27
N ASP A 203 -15.87 -1.23 6.44
CA ASP A 203 -16.79 -0.76 5.39
C ASP A 203 -16.01 -0.18 4.19
N PRO A 204 -15.60 -0.99 3.22
CA PRO A 204 -14.86 -0.55 2.02
C PRO A 204 -15.78 -0.09 0.88
N ARG A 205 -17.08 0.13 1.09
CA ARG A 205 -18.02 0.52 0.02
C ARG A 205 -17.56 1.75 -0.75
N ARG A 206 -17.02 2.77 -0.05
CA ARG A 206 -16.52 3.98 -0.71
C ARG A 206 -15.27 3.74 -1.55
N THR A 207 -14.43 2.79 -1.15
CA THR A 207 -13.31 2.32 -1.98
C THR A 207 -13.83 1.68 -3.26
N LEU A 208 -14.85 0.79 -3.16
CA LEU A 208 -15.49 0.19 -4.33
C LEU A 208 -16.14 1.22 -5.26
N GLU A 209 -16.77 2.27 -4.69
CA GLU A 209 -17.37 3.35 -5.47
C GLU A 209 -16.32 4.28 -6.13
N ALA A 210 -15.20 4.53 -5.47
CA ALA A 210 -14.15 5.41 -5.98
C ALA A 210 -13.28 4.75 -7.05
N LEU A 211 -13.03 3.44 -6.90
CA LEU A 211 -12.05 2.69 -7.69
C LEU A 211 -12.30 2.73 -9.21
N PRO A 212 -13.54 2.50 -9.73
CA PRO A 212 -13.80 2.58 -11.17
C PRO A 212 -13.40 3.91 -11.78
N ALA A 213 -13.78 5.02 -11.15
CA ALA A 213 -13.48 6.34 -11.67
C ALA A 213 -11.99 6.74 -11.55
N ILE A 214 -11.26 6.19 -10.57
CA ILE A 214 -9.81 6.34 -10.47
C ILE A 214 -9.14 5.60 -11.64
N LEU A 215 -9.56 4.36 -11.91
CA LEU A 215 -9.02 3.54 -12.99
C LEU A 215 -9.32 4.15 -14.37
N GLU A 216 -10.57 4.55 -14.62
CA GLU A 216 -11.01 5.18 -15.86
C GLU A 216 -10.20 6.45 -16.17
N GLU A 217 -10.15 7.38 -15.23
CA GLU A 217 -9.46 8.65 -15.43
C GLU A 217 -7.93 8.46 -15.51
N GLY A 218 -7.35 7.57 -14.70
CA GLY A 218 -5.93 7.23 -14.79
C GLY A 218 -5.57 6.66 -16.17
N THR A 219 -6.37 5.72 -16.67
CA THR A 219 -6.19 5.14 -18.02
C THR A 219 -6.37 6.22 -19.11
N ARG A 220 -7.36 7.10 -18.98
CA ARG A 220 -7.56 8.23 -19.90
C ARG A 220 -6.33 9.18 -19.95
N ARG A 221 -5.63 9.35 -18.83
CA ARG A 221 -4.35 10.09 -18.76
C ARG A 221 -3.15 9.29 -19.29
N GLY A 222 -3.39 8.05 -19.72
CA GLY A 222 -2.37 7.15 -20.29
C GLY A 222 -1.58 6.38 -19.25
N PHE A 223 -2.04 6.29 -17.98
CA PHE A 223 -1.41 5.44 -16.98
C PHE A 223 -1.87 3.98 -17.10
N SER A 224 -0.94 3.06 -16.84
CA SER A 224 -1.22 1.64 -16.62
C SER A 224 -1.08 1.32 -15.13
N PHE A 225 -2.01 0.50 -14.63
CA PHE A 225 -2.04 0.09 -13.22
C PHE A 225 -1.41 -1.29 -13.07
N VAL A 226 -0.30 -1.36 -12.34
CA VAL A 226 0.54 -2.57 -12.19
C VAL A 226 0.79 -2.88 -10.70
N PRO A 227 1.22 -4.11 -10.36
CA PRO A 227 1.70 -4.42 -9.02
C PRO A 227 2.99 -3.64 -8.67
N ILE A 228 3.25 -3.43 -7.36
CA ILE A 228 4.44 -2.72 -6.87
C ILE A 228 5.73 -3.40 -7.36
N GLY A 229 5.79 -4.73 -7.29
CA GLY A 229 6.97 -5.46 -7.73
C GLY A 229 7.22 -5.34 -9.24
N GLU A 230 6.18 -5.20 -10.06
CA GLU A 230 6.33 -4.88 -11.49
C GLU A 230 6.84 -3.45 -11.66
N LEU A 231 6.24 -2.49 -10.95
CA LEU A 231 6.67 -1.09 -10.99
C LEU A 231 8.14 -0.93 -10.59
N LEU A 232 8.63 -1.72 -9.62
CA LEU A 232 10.02 -1.70 -9.18
C LEU A 232 11.01 -2.08 -10.29
N ARG A 233 10.63 -2.91 -11.26
CA ARG A 233 11.49 -3.28 -12.41
C ARG A 233 11.71 -2.15 -13.40
N HIS A 234 10.84 -1.15 -13.38
CA HIS A 234 10.91 0.05 -14.21
C HIS A 234 11.58 1.25 -13.50
N GLY A 235 12.02 1.03 -12.26
CA GLY A 235 12.83 1.99 -11.51
C GLY A 235 14.33 1.81 -11.76
N PRO A 236 15.17 2.77 -11.28
CA PRO A 236 16.62 2.58 -11.29
C PRO A 236 16.99 1.36 -10.44
N SER A 237 18.01 0.62 -10.91
CA SER A 237 18.54 -0.52 -10.17
C SER A 237 18.82 -0.11 -8.72
N ARG A 238 18.16 -0.76 -7.77
CA ARG A 238 18.50 -0.60 -6.35
C ARG A 238 19.76 -1.41 -6.11
N GLU A 239 20.92 -0.76 -6.16
CA GLU A 239 22.12 -1.37 -5.59
C GLU A 239 21.88 -1.65 -4.10
N PRO A 240 22.24 -2.83 -3.61
CA PRO A 240 22.21 -3.11 -2.19
C PRO A 240 23.23 -2.20 -1.51
N ARG A 241 22.74 -1.15 -0.83
CA ARG A 241 23.56 -0.32 0.07
C ARG A 241 23.62 -0.93 1.45
#